data_6b84753e7e2c73114538aeaeabfa035b
#
_entry.id   6b84753e7e2c73114538aeaeabfa035b
#
_cell.length_a   1.000
_cell.length_b   1.000
_cell.length_c   1.000
_cell.angle_alpha   90.00
_cell.angle_beta   90.00
_cell.angle_gamma   90.00
#
_symmetry.space_group_name_H-M   'P 1'
#
loop_
_entity.id
_entity.type
_entity.pdbx_description
1 polymer ?
#
loop_
_entity_poly.entity_id
_entity_poly.type
_entity_poly.pdbx_seq_one_letter_code
_entity_poly.pdbx_strand_id
1 'polypeptide(L)'
;MKKIIYSIALLSSMMFCSCEDMLDVPQKATSSTDTFYKTDDDAKSAVTAMYATYINEIGGTEGIWNAYIMGLNYSADDVFAAGGDINDHADFRILNEFRYDASSGPIGTLYNHIYKSIYSANLVINYFGETADTPVKKQAVAEARVMRAWAHMLAALVYYRPPLVDHLIMNEKPVNAESQEAILKWCVAECEAALPDLAERKGQTDQE
;
A
#
# COMPACT_ATOMS: atom_id res chain seq x y z
N MET A 1 24.75 37.53 -51.97
CA MET A 1 24.95 36.30 -51.24
C MET A 1 25.33 36.53 -49.79
N LYS A 2 26.36 37.31 -49.44
CA LYS A 2 26.77 37.55 -48.03
C LYS A 2 25.66 38.12 -47.14
N LYS A 3 24.82 39.05 -47.62
CA LYS A 3 23.71 39.66 -46.88
C LYS A 3 22.61 38.62 -46.50
N ILE A 4 22.35 37.65 -47.37
CA ILE A 4 21.37 36.57 -47.13
C ILE A 4 21.88 35.61 -46.04
N ILE A 5 23.18 35.31 -46.03
CA ILE A 5 23.80 34.45 -45.04
C ILE A 5 23.72 35.11 -43.64
N TYR A 6 23.97 36.42 -43.52
CA TYR A 6 23.83 37.13 -42.23
C TYR A 6 22.37 37.19 -41.74
N SER A 7 21.40 37.33 -42.65
CA SER A 7 19.98 37.30 -42.26
C SER A 7 19.54 35.93 -41.79
N ILE A 8 20.00 34.86 -42.41
CA ILE A 8 19.73 33.48 -41.95
C ILE A 8 20.40 33.18 -40.62
N ALA A 9 21.65 33.62 -40.41
CA ALA A 9 22.35 33.43 -39.15
C ALA A 9 21.70 34.23 -38.00
N LEU A 10 21.16 35.41 -38.26
CA LEU A 10 20.44 36.23 -37.28
C LEU A 10 19.07 35.61 -36.91
N LEU A 11 18.35 35.04 -37.89
CA LEU A 11 17.08 34.33 -37.64
C LEU A 11 17.30 33.02 -36.84
N SER A 12 18.39 32.31 -37.13
CA SER A 12 18.75 31.06 -36.41
C SER A 12 19.10 31.30 -34.95
N SER A 13 19.73 32.44 -34.61
CA SER A 13 20.06 32.75 -33.21
C SER A 13 18.86 33.13 -32.34
N MET A 14 17.73 33.53 -32.93
CA MET A 14 16.49 33.83 -32.19
C MET A 14 15.69 32.59 -31.83
N MET A 15 15.99 31.43 -32.41
CA MET A 15 15.28 30.17 -32.07
C MET A 15 15.79 29.47 -30.82
N PHE A 16 16.89 29.96 -30.22
CA PHE A 16 17.46 29.38 -28.99
C PHE A 16 17.03 30.08 -27.68
N CYS A 17 16.19 31.12 -27.76
CA CYS A 17 15.48 31.63 -26.60
C CYS A 17 14.26 30.73 -26.30
N SER A 18 14.50 29.51 -25.93
CA SER A 18 13.49 28.65 -25.30
C SER A 18 13.28 29.19 -23.90
N CYS A 19 12.14 29.80 -23.63
CA CYS A 19 11.72 30.14 -22.28
C CYS A 19 11.38 28.83 -21.55
N GLU A 20 12.34 28.20 -20.88
CA GLU A 20 12.07 27.07 -19.98
C GLU A 20 11.09 27.47 -18.86
N ASP A 21 11.15 28.70 -18.38
CA ASP A 21 10.26 29.24 -17.35
C ASP A 21 8.78 29.29 -17.74
N MET A 22 8.44 29.23 -19.03
CA MET A 22 7.06 29.29 -19.49
C MET A 22 6.36 27.91 -19.46
N LEU A 23 7.13 26.83 -19.32
CA LEU A 23 6.65 25.45 -19.22
C LEU A 23 6.56 25.00 -17.77
N ASP A 24 7.17 25.72 -16.85
CA ASP A 24 7.11 25.45 -15.41
C ASP A 24 5.81 26.04 -14.81
N VAL A 25 4.69 25.44 -15.20
CA VAL A 25 3.38 25.78 -14.62
C VAL A 25 3.30 25.09 -13.27
N PRO A 26 3.36 25.84 -12.15
CA PRO A 26 3.16 25.23 -10.84
C PRO A 26 1.79 24.53 -10.84
N GLN A 27 1.77 23.26 -10.50
CA GLN A 27 0.53 22.47 -10.37
C GLN A 27 -0.35 23.14 -9.32
N LYS A 28 -1.32 23.95 -9.76
CA LYS A 28 -2.34 24.51 -8.89
C LYS A 28 -3.39 23.43 -8.63
N ALA A 29 -3.60 23.08 -7.38
CA ALA A 29 -4.65 22.18 -6.87
C ALA A 29 -4.35 20.68 -6.92
N THR A 30 -3.10 20.23 -7.14
CA THR A 30 -2.71 18.84 -6.88
C THR A 30 -1.54 18.84 -5.91
N SER A 31 -1.67 18.18 -4.76
CA SER A 31 -0.54 17.95 -3.86
C SER A 31 0.43 16.99 -4.57
N SER A 32 1.61 17.48 -4.94
CA SER A 32 2.69 16.60 -5.40
C SER A 32 3.34 15.94 -4.17
N THR A 33 4.02 14.81 -4.36
CA THR A 33 4.81 14.18 -3.28
C THR A 33 5.85 15.12 -2.68
N ASP A 34 6.34 16.10 -3.45
CA ASP A 34 7.31 17.09 -2.99
C ASP A 34 6.70 18.17 -2.06
N THR A 35 5.40 18.41 -2.16
CA THR A 35 4.67 19.42 -1.37
C THR A 35 3.85 18.81 -0.26
N PHE A 36 3.38 17.59 -0.41
CA PHE A 36 2.71 16.79 0.61
C PHE A 36 3.74 16.10 1.51
N TYR A 37 3.38 15.53 2.60
CA TYR A 37 4.24 14.86 3.59
C TYR A 37 5.21 15.81 4.34
N LYS A 38 4.78 17.05 4.63
CA LYS A 38 5.61 18.04 5.35
C LYS A 38 5.10 18.37 6.74
N THR A 39 3.81 18.54 6.89
CA THR A 39 3.16 19.06 8.10
C THR A 39 2.49 17.95 8.93
N ASP A 40 2.10 18.28 10.15
CA ASP A 40 1.29 17.41 11.02
C ASP A 40 -0.08 17.10 10.40
N ASP A 41 -0.66 18.04 9.66
CA ASP A 41 -1.95 17.82 8.99
C ASP A 41 -1.78 16.91 7.77
N ASP A 42 -0.64 16.97 7.08
CA ASP A 42 -0.30 15.99 6.04
C ASP A 42 -0.13 14.59 6.65
N ALA A 43 0.49 14.48 7.83
CA ALA A 43 0.65 13.20 8.53
C ALA A 43 -0.70 12.59 8.90
N LYS A 44 -1.63 13.37 9.46
CA LYS A 44 -3.01 12.93 9.74
C LYS A 44 -3.74 12.49 8.46
N SER A 45 -3.59 13.28 7.39
CA SER A 45 -4.21 12.98 6.09
C SER A 45 -3.64 11.70 5.49
N ALA A 46 -2.33 11.48 5.57
CA ALA A 46 -1.66 10.28 5.09
C ALA A 46 -2.10 9.02 5.87
N VAL A 47 -2.20 9.12 7.20
CA VAL A 47 -2.72 8.03 8.04
C VAL A 47 -4.19 7.75 7.71
N THR A 48 -5.01 8.79 7.55
CA THR A 48 -6.42 8.62 7.14
C THR A 48 -6.52 7.91 5.79
N ALA A 49 -5.70 8.28 4.81
CA ALA A 49 -5.64 7.62 3.51
C ALA A 49 -5.16 6.16 3.61
N MET A 50 -4.19 5.88 4.49
CA MET A 50 -3.74 4.53 4.79
C MET A 50 -4.89 3.68 5.35
N TYR A 51 -5.60 4.16 6.39
CA TYR A 51 -6.75 3.45 6.95
C TYR A 51 -7.88 3.28 5.94
N ALA A 52 -8.16 4.31 5.12
CA ALA A 52 -9.13 4.20 4.04
C ALA A 52 -8.75 3.10 3.02
N THR A 53 -7.46 2.96 2.69
CA THR A 53 -6.97 1.86 1.86
C THR A 53 -7.27 0.51 2.51
N TYR A 54 -6.94 0.34 3.80
CA TYR A 54 -7.24 -0.90 4.53
C TYR A 54 -8.73 -1.22 4.56
N ILE A 55 -9.57 -0.23 4.85
CA ILE A 55 -11.03 -0.42 4.91
C ILE A 55 -11.58 -0.79 3.53
N ASN A 56 -11.15 -0.12 2.47
CA ASN A 56 -11.60 -0.40 1.11
C ASN A 56 -11.12 -1.78 0.64
N GLU A 57 -9.87 -2.14 0.94
CA GLU A 57 -9.32 -3.44 0.58
C GLU A 57 -9.90 -4.59 1.44
N ILE A 58 -10.38 -4.31 2.65
CA ILE A 58 -11.02 -5.28 3.55
C ILE A 58 -12.53 -5.38 3.27
N GLY A 59 -13.21 -4.24 3.14
CA GLY A 59 -14.67 -4.15 3.17
C GLY A 59 -15.37 -4.27 1.82
N GLY A 60 -14.64 -4.26 0.70
CA GLY A 60 -15.22 -4.41 -0.63
C GLY A 60 -15.69 -5.85 -0.91
N THR A 61 -16.60 -6.02 -1.86
CA THR A 61 -17.08 -7.34 -2.29
C THR A 61 -15.98 -8.27 -2.80
N GLU A 62 -14.83 -7.70 -3.17
CA GLU A 62 -13.64 -8.44 -3.64
C GLU A 62 -12.43 -8.25 -2.73
N GLY A 63 -12.60 -7.59 -1.59
CA GLY A 63 -11.51 -7.26 -0.69
C GLY A 63 -11.01 -8.44 0.16
N ILE A 64 -10.12 -8.12 1.11
CA ILE A 64 -9.54 -9.09 2.05
C ILE A 64 -10.65 -9.87 2.78
N TRP A 65 -11.75 -9.21 3.17
CA TRP A 65 -12.88 -9.87 3.82
C TRP A 65 -13.39 -11.04 2.98
N ASN A 66 -13.72 -10.78 1.71
CA ASN A 66 -14.27 -11.81 0.85
C ASN A 66 -13.24 -12.92 0.54
N ALA A 67 -12.04 -12.53 0.11
CA ALA A 67 -11.01 -13.49 -0.25
C ALA A 67 -10.41 -14.22 0.97
N TYR A 68 -10.25 -13.54 2.11
CA TYR A 68 -9.66 -14.13 3.32
C TYR A 68 -10.70 -14.90 4.13
N ILE A 69 -11.78 -14.25 4.57
CA ILE A 69 -12.77 -14.89 5.43
C ILE A 69 -13.55 -15.95 4.67
N MET A 70 -14.09 -15.58 3.50
CA MET A 70 -14.89 -16.52 2.71
C MET A 70 -14.00 -17.58 2.05
N GLY A 71 -12.90 -17.15 1.40
CA GLY A 71 -12.04 -18.07 0.67
C GLY A 71 -11.35 -19.11 1.56
N LEU A 72 -10.82 -18.73 2.71
CA LEU A 72 -10.18 -19.67 3.62
C LEU A 72 -11.18 -20.57 4.33
N ASN A 73 -12.39 -20.07 4.65
CA ASN A 73 -13.43 -20.92 5.20
C ASN A 73 -13.88 -21.98 4.20
N TYR A 74 -13.94 -21.65 2.91
CA TYR A 74 -14.25 -22.64 1.88
C TYR A 74 -13.17 -23.72 1.71
N SER A 75 -11.98 -23.51 2.22
CA SER A 75 -10.93 -24.53 2.26
C SER A 75 -11.04 -25.46 3.48
N ALA A 76 -12.04 -25.26 4.33
CA ALA A 76 -12.37 -26.14 5.44
C ALA A 76 -13.40 -27.20 5.00
N ASP A 77 -13.49 -28.30 5.74
CA ASP A 77 -14.39 -29.41 5.45
C ASP A 77 -15.82 -29.22 6.01
N ASP A 78 -16.02 -28.23 6.84
CA ASP A 78 -17.30 -27.88 7.47
C ASP A 78 -18.09 -26.79 6.73
N VAL A 79 -17.54 -26.21 5.67
CA VAL A 79 -18.17 -25.17 4.87
C VAL A 79 -18.17 -25.58 3.38
N PHE A 80 -19.30 -25.42 2.74
CA PHE A 80 -19.44 -25.70 1.32
C PHE A 80 -19.69 -24.43 0.49
N ALA A 81 -18.87 -24.22 -0.54
CA ALA A 81 -19.04 -23.13 -1.48
C ALA A 81 -20.20 -23.46 -2.44
N ALA A 82 -21.41 -23.03 -2.10
CA ALA A 82 -22.60 -23.22 -2.91
C ALA A 82 -23.37 -21.91 -3.05
N GLY A 83 -24.18 -21.85 -4.09
CA GLY A 83 -25.15 -20.80 -4.35
C GLY A 83 -26.43 -21.39 -4.92
N GLY A 84 -27.18 -20.62 -5.74
CA GLY A 84 -28.41 -21.08 -6.38
C GLY A 84 -28.17 -22.18 -7.43
N ASP A 85 -26.97 -22.21 -8.02
CA ASP A 85 -26.53 -23.28 -8.92
C ASP A 85 -25.01 -23.53 -8.82
N ILE A 86 -24.53 -24.52 -9.57
CA ILE A 86 -23.15 -24.96 -9.57
C ILE A 86 -22.16 -23.88 -10.05
N ASN A 87 -22.61 -22.84 -10.71
CA ASN A 87 -21.76 -21.74 -11.22
C ASN A 87 -21.72 -20.56 -10.26
N ASP A 88 -22.61 -20.53 -9.26
CA ASP A 88 -22.55 -19.52 -8.23
C ASP A 88 -21.23 -19.64 -7.45
N HIS A 89 -20.51 -18.56 -7.35
CA HIS A 89 -19.19 -18.51 -6.70
C HIS A 89 -18.22 -19.62 -7.16
N ALA A 90 -18.19 -19.92 -8.46
CA ALA A 90 -17.36 -20.97 -9.04
C ALA A 90 -15.87 -20.86 -8.64
N ASP A 91 -15.35 -19.63 -8.52
CA ASP A 91 -13.98 -19.36 -8.10
C ASP A 91 -13.71 -19.77 -6.64
N PHE A 92 -14.70 -19.68 -5.77
CA PHE A 92 -14.58 -20.16 -4.39
C PHE A 92 -14.77 -21.66 -4.28
N ARG A 93 -15.56 -22.25 -5.17
CA ARG A 93 -15.73 -23.70 -5.20
C ARG A 93 -14.43 -24.45 -5.46
N ILE A 94 -13.53 -23.90 -6.31
CA ILE A 94 -12.21 -24.51 -6.53
C ILE A 94 -11.36 -24.54 -5.26
N LEU A 95 -11.55 -23.58 -4.32
CA LEU A 95 -10.91 -23.61 -3.01
C LEU A 95 -11.48 -24.76 -2.17
N ASN A 96 -12.79 -24.92 -2.15
CA ASN A 96 -13.47 -25.99 -1.43
C ASN A 96 -13.10 -27.39 -1.95
N GLU A 97 -12.88 -27.53 -3.26
CA GLU A 97 -12.48 -28.77 -3.91
C GLU A 97 -10.95 -28.98 -3.91
N PHE A 98 -10.17 -28.10 -3.30
CA PHE A 98 -8.70 -28.13 -3.29
C PHE A 98 -8.07 -28.20 -4.68
N ARG A 99 -8.68 -27.59 -5.68
CA ARG A 99 -8.24 -27.56 -7.09
C ARG A 99 -7.65 -26.23 -7.51
N TYR A 100 -7.29 -25.38 -6.54
CA TYR A 100 -6.71 -24.06 -6.79
C TYR A 100 -5.20 -24.14 -7.05
N ASP A 101 -4.72 -23.11 -7.73
CA ASP A 101 -3.30 -22.86 -7.97
C ASP A 101 -2.99 -21.35 -7.82
N ALA A 102 -1.75 -20.97 -8.13
CA ALA A 102 -1.31 -19.58 -8.03
C ALA A 102 -2.04 -18.61 -8.99
N SER A 103 -2.76 -19.10 -9.99
CA SER A 103 -3.54 -18.31 -10.93
C SER A 103 -5.00 -18.14 -10.50
N SER A 104 -5.44 -18.82 -9.44
CA SER A 104 -6.81 -18.79 -8.95
C SER A 104 -7.18 -17.39 -8.46
N GLY A 105 -8.32 -16.86 -8.96
CA GLY A 105 -8.77 -15.48 -8.73
C GLY A 105 -8.75 -15.04 -7.26
N PRO A 106 -9.40 -15.75 -6.34
CA PRO A 106 -9.44 -15.36 -4.92
C PRO A 106 -8.05 -15.29 -4.27
N ILE A 107 -7.15 -16.19 -4.63
CA ILE A 107 -5.77 -16.22 -4.11
C ILE A 107 -4.98 -15.00 -4.59
N GLY A 108 -5.02 -14.70 -5.88
CA GLY A 108 -4.35 -13.53 -6.46
C GLY A 108 -4.96 -12.21 -5.98
N THR A 109 -6.28 -12.14 -5.85
CA THR A 109 -7.00 -10.98 -5.35
C THR A 109 -6.57 -10.65 -3.91
N LEU A 110 -6.56 -11.64 -3.02
CA LEU A 110 -6.12 -11.46 -1.63
C LEU A 110 -4.67 -10.96 -1.56
N TYR A 111 -3.78 -11.54 -2.37
CA TYR A 111 -2.38 -11.11 -2.46
C TYR A 111 -2.28 -9.61 -2.82
N ASN A 112 -2.98 -9.20 -3.87
CA ASN A 112 -2.96 -7.82 -4.32
C ASN A 112 -3.48 -6.84 -3.26
N HIS A 113 -4.56 -7.17 -2.57
CA HIS A 113 -5.13 -6.33 -1.51
C HIS A 113 -4.18 -6.18 -0.32
N ILE A 114 -3.54 -7.28 0.10
CA ILE A 114 -2.53 -7.23 1.18
C ILE A 114 -1.37 -6.31 0.78
N TYR A 115 -0.82 -6.46 -0.42
CA TYR A 115 0.34 -5.66 -0.84
C TYR A 115 0.01 -4.20 -1.14
N LYS A 116 -1.21 -3.86 -1.56
CA LYS A 116 -1.68 -2.46 -1.60
C LYS A 116 -1.72 -1.85 -0.20
N SER A 117 -2.17 -2.62 0.79
CA SER A 117 -2.17 -2.18 2.19
C SER A 117 -0.74 -1.96 2.70
N ILE A 118 0.18 -2.88 2.44
CA ILE A 118 1.61 -2.72 2.76
C ILE A 118 2.19 -1.47 2.09
N TYR A 119 1.89 -1.25 0.82
CA TYR A 119 2.35 -0.06 0.08
C TYR A 119 1.86 1.24 0.73
N SER A 120 0.58 1.32 1.14
CA SER A 120 0.04 2.52 1.78
C SER A 120 0.71 2.82 3.11
N ALA A 121 1.05 1.80 3.90
CA ALA A 121 1.82 1.96 5.13
C ALA A 121 3.28 2.37 4.86
N ASN A 122 3.91 1.77 3.84
CA ASN A 122 5.26 2.15 3.43
C ASN A 122 5.35 3.61 2.96
N LEU A 123 4.30 4.17 2.34
CA LEU A 123 4.25 5.59 2.00
C LEU A 123 4.39 6.48 3.26
N VAL A 124 3.61 6.21 4.29
CA VAL A 124 3.67 6.98 5.55
C VAL A 124 5.06 6.87 6.17
N ILE A 125 5.60 5.66 6.27
CA ILE A 125 6.90 5.41 6.89
C ILE A 125 8.04 6.03 6.08
N ASN A 126 8.00 5.93 4.74
CA ASN A 126 9.03 6.48 3.87
C ASN A 126 9.15 8.00 3.97
N TYR A 127 8.02 8.68 4.01
CA TYR A 127 8.01 10.15 3.98
C TYR A 127 8.10 10.81 5.35
N PHE A 128 7.65 10.15 6.42
CA PHE A 128 7.71 10.72 7.76
C PHE A 128 8.74 10.04 8.67
N GLY A 129 9.22 8.82 8.37
CA GLY A 129 10.05 8.03 9.27
C GLY A 129 11.31 8.76 9.76
N GLU A 130 12.03 9.42 8.85
CA GLU A 130 13.23 10.20 9.17
C GLU A 130 12.93 11.62 9.67
N THR A 131 11.74 12.14 9.39
CA THR A 131 11.31 13.52 9.70
C THR A 131 10.26 13.61 10.80
N ALA A 132 10.08 12.55 11.59
CA ALA A 132 9.12 12.48 12.68
C ALA A 132 9.59 13.28 13.90
N ASP A 133 9.60 14.61 13.77
CA ASP A 133 10.04 15.57 14.78
C ASP A 133 8.94 16.00 15.75
N THR A 134 7.66 15.71 15.43
CA THR A 134 6.51 16.02 16.26
C THR A 134 5.82 14.76 16.80
N PRO A 135 5.07 14.85 17.92
CA PRO A 135 4.28 13.71 18.41
C PRO A 135 3.28 13.17 17.37
N VAL A 136 2.69 14.06 16.55
CA VAL A 136 1.73 13.67 15.49
C VAL A 136 2.38 12.83 14.42
N LYS A 137 3.56 13.24 13.92
CA LYS A 137 4.30 12.47 12.91
C LYS A 137 4.83 11.15 13.47
N LYS A 138 5.31 11.13 14.73
CA LYS A 138 5.73 9.90 15.41
C LYS A 138 4.59 8.91 15.53
N GLN A 139 3.42 9.36 15.97
CA GLN A 139 2.23 8.53 16.04
C GLN A 139 1.83 8.01 14.65
N ALA A 140 1.86 8.85 13.61
CA ALA A 140 1.56 8.43 12.24
C ALA A 140 2.47 7.28 11.75
N VAL A 141 3.78 7.40 12.02
CA VAL A 141 4.75 6.34 11.68
C VAL A 141 4.51 5.08 12.50
N ALA A 142 4.21 5.21 13.80
CA ALA A 142 3.91 4.09 14.67
C ALA A 142 2.65 3.32 14.23
N GLU A 143 1.57 4.02 13.91
CA GLU A 143 0.36 3.42 13.35
C GLU A 143 0.64 2.70 12.03
N ALA A 144 1.42 3.31 11.14
CA ALA A 144 1.78 2.70 9.86
C ALA A 144 2.64 1.43 10.04
N ARG A 145 3.55 1.40 11.02
CA ARG A 145 4.32 0.18 11.37
C ARG A 145 3.41 -0.95 11.81
N VAL A 146 2.46 -0.69 12.70
CA VAL A 146 1.51 -1.70 13.17
C VAL A 146 0.66 -2.25 12.02
N MET A 147 0.13 -1.36 11.18
CA MET A 147 -0.69 -1.76 10.03
C MET A 147 0.12 -2.57 9.01
N ARG A 148 1.37 -2.18 8.75
CA ARG A 148 2.29 -2.93 7.89
C ARG A 148 2.61 -4.32 8.45
N ALA A 149 2.90 -4.39 9.73
CA ALA A 149 3.16 -5.66 10.43
C ALA A 149 1.93 -6.59 10.37
N TRP A 150 0.72 -6.06 10.60
CA TRP A 150 -0.51 -6.83 10.47
C TRP A 150 -0.70 -7.40 9.06
N ALA A 151 -0.48 -6.59 8.03
CA ALA A 151 -0.62 -7.03 6.64
C ALA A 151 0.43 -8.10 6.26
N HIS A 152 1.67 -7.97 6.72
CA HIS A 152 2.70 -8.99 6.52
C HIS A 152 2.42 -10.28 7.31
N MET A 153 1.89 -10.17 8.52
CA MET A 153 1.43 -11.33 9.28
C MET A 153 0.34 -12.09 8.52
N LEU A 154 -0.66 -11.38 7.99
CA LEU A 154 -1.72 -11.97 7.17
C LEU A 154 -1.14 -12.65 5.92
N ALA A 155 -0.22 -11.98 5.22
CA ALA A 155 0.45 -12.56 4.07
C ALA A 155 1.23 -13.83 4.43
N ALA A 156 1.95 -13.83 5.55
CA ALA A 156 2.71 -14.99 6.02
C ALA A 156 1.82 -16.18 6.39
N LEU A 157 0.66 -15.92 7.00
CA LEU A 157 -0.30 -16.96 7.36
C LEU A 157 -0.91 -17.64 6.13
N VAL A 158 -1.16 -16.88 5.05
CA VAL A 158 -1.81 -17.41 3.85
C VAL A 158 -0.78 -18.00 2.85
N TYR A 159 0.34 -17.30 2.62
CA TYR A 159 1.30 -17.65 1.55
C TYR A 159 2.60 -18.24 2.07
N TYR A 160 2.72 -18.48 3.36
CA TYR A 160 3.86 -19.11 4.04
C TYR A 160 5.14 -18.26 3.99
N ARG A 161 5.73 -18.02 2.80
CA ARG A 161 6.96 -17.24 2.62
C ARG A 161 6.82 -16.17 1.55
N PRO A 162 5.84 -15.25 1.67
CA PRO A 162 5.70 -14.15 0.73
C PRO A 162 6.88 -13.18 0.88
N PRO A 163 7.11 -12.29 -0.09
CA PRO A 163 8.10 -11.22 0.05
C PRO A 163 7.84 -10.35 1.27
N LEU A 164 8.88 -10.04 2.04
CA LEU A 164 8.84 -9.03 3.08
C LEU A 164 9.24 -7.69 2.44
N VAL A 165 8.28 -6.76 2.38
CA VAL A 165 8.43 -5.47 1.70
C VAL A 165 8.29 -4.35 2.74
N ASP A 166 9.41 -3.87 3.26
CA ASP A 166 9.49 -2.88 4.34
C ASP A 166 9.80 -1.45 3.86
N HIS A 167 9.84 -1.24 2.56
CA HIS A 167 10.13 0.03 1.89
C HIS A 167 9.33 0.19 0.59
N LEU A 168 9.45 1.36 -0.06
CA LEU A 168 8.86 1.58 -1.38
C LEU A 168 9.71 0.93 -2.46
N ILE A 169 9.14 -0.05 -3.15
CA ILE A 169 9.79 -0.70 -4.29
C ILE A 169 9.84 0.25 -5.47
N MET A 170 11.04 0.50 -6.00
CA MET A 170 11.24 1.36 -7.16
C MET A 170 11.51 0.54 -8.43
N ASN A 171 12.59 -0.23 -8.45
CA ASN A 171 13.01 -0.98 -9.64
C ASN A 171 13.42 -2.42 -9.32
N GLU A 172 13.55 -2.76 -8.05
CA GLU A 172 13.92 -4.10 -7.60
C GLU A 172 12.73 -5.06 -7.71
N LYS A 173 13.05 -6.33 -7.90
CA LYS A 173 12.06 -7.41 -7.85
C LYS A 173 12.06 -8.02 -6.45
N PRO A 174 10.95 -7.96 -5.72
CA PRO A 174 10.85 -8.59 -4.42
C PRO A 174 11.14 -10.09 -4.47
N VAL A 175 11.85 -10.59 -3.47
CA VAL A 175 12.14 -12.01 -3.31
C VAL A 175 11.40 -12.55 -2.11
N ASN A 176 11.03 -13.83 -2.16
CA ASN A 176 10.36 -14.49 -1.04
C ASN A 176 11.24 -14.48 0.21
N ALA A 177 10.62 -14.34 1.35
CA ALA A 177 11.30 -14.38 2.64
C ALA A 177 11.95 -15.75 2.87
N GLU A 178 12.99 -15.78 3.71
CA GLU A 178 13.71 -16.98 4.08
C GLU A 178 12.78 -18.01 4.75
N SER A 179 11.92 -17.54 5.68
CA SER A 179 10.97 -18.39 6.37
C SER A 179 9.75 -17.59 6.83
N GLN A 180 8.64 -18.28 7.11
CA GLN A 180 7.47 -17.70 7.76
C GLN A 180 7.82 -17.12 9.14
N GLU A 181 8.63 -17.84 9.90
CA GLU A 181 9.06 -17.42 11.23
C GLU A 181 9.84 -16.10 11.18
N ALA A 182 10.69 -15.89 10.16
CA ALA A 182 11.42 -14.64 9.99
C ALA A 182 10.47 -13.45 9.79
N ILE A 183 9.40 -13.63 8.99
CA ILE A 183 8.38 -12.59 8.80
C ILE A 183 7.66 -12.31 10.13
N LEU A 184 7.23 -13.34 10.86
CA LEU A 184 6.49 -13.16 12.11
C LEU A 184 7.35 -12.49 13.18
N LYS A 185 8.63 -12.84 13.30
CA LYS A 185 9.58 -12.14 14.18
C LYS A 185 9.76 -10.68 13.80
N TRP A 186 9.85 -10.40 12.51
CA TRP A 186 9.91 -9.02 12.02
C TRP A 186 8.62 -8.24 12.36
N CYS A 187 7.44 -8.86 12.21
CA CYS A 187 6.18 -8.23 12.60
C CYS A 187 6.13 -7.87 14.09
N VAL A 188 6.62 -8.76 14.96
CA VAL A 188 6.72 -8.47 16.40
C VAL A 188 7.65 -7.29 16.65
N ALA A 189 8.84 -7.27 16.04
CA ALA A 189 9.79 -6.17 16.18
C ALA A 189 9.23 -4.81 15.69
N GLU A 190 8.45 -4.81 14.60
CA GLU A 190 7.76 -3.60 14.13
C GLU A 190 6.72 -3.08 15.12
N CYS A 191 5.94 -3.99 15.73
CA CYS A 191 4.97 -3.62 16.75
C CYS A 191 5.67 -3.10 18.03
N GLU A 192 6.74 -3.75 18.48
CA GLU A 192 7.52 -3.31 19.66
C GLU A 192 8.13 -1.92 19.42
N ALA A 193 8.66 -1.66 18.21
CA ALA A 193 9.21 -0.38 17.83
C ALA A 193 8.14 0.74 17.73
N ALA A 194 6.90 0.39 17.46
CA ALA A 194 5.79 1.34 17.40
C ALA A 194 5.24 1.75 18.77
N LEU A 195 5.29 0.86 19.76
CA LEU A 195 4.65 1.02 21.07
C LEU A 195 4.91 2.38 21.76
N PRO A 196 6.15 2.92 21.80
CA PRO A 196 6.43 4.17 22.51
C PRO A 196 5.71 5.40 21.96
N ASP A 197 5.36 5.36 20.68
CA ASP A 197 4.79 6.51 19.95
C ASP A 197 3.29 6.34 19.66
N LEU A 198 2.70 5.22 20.05
CA LEU A 198 1.25 5.00 19.94
C LEU A 198 0.51 5.73 21.06
N ALA A 199 -0.63 6.34 20.72
CA ALA A 199 -1.50 6.94 21.70
C ALA A 199 -2.14 5.88 22.61
N GLU A 200 -2.17 6.15 23.92
CA GLU A 200 -2.96 5.33 24.85
C GLU A 200 -4.44 5.37 24.45
N ARG A 201 -5.09 4.22 24.42
CA ARG A 201 -6.53 4.13 24.25
C ARG A 201 -7.20 4.82 25.43
N LYS A 202 -7.69 6.04 25.25
CA LYS A 202 -8.59 6.66 26.21
C LYS A 202 -9.84 5.81 26.28
N GLY A 203 -10.13 5.26 27.45
CA GLY A 203 -11.20 4.30 27.64
C GLY A 203 -12.48 4.74 26.93
N GLN A 204 -12.90 4.00 25.93
CA GLN A 204 -14.27 4.01 25.49
C GLN A 204 -15.08 3.49 26.68
N THR A 205 -15.86 4.34 27.28
CA THR A 205 -16.99 3.86 28.10
C THR A 205 -17.86 3.04 27.14
N ASP A 206 -18.16 1.80 27.49
CA ASP A 206 -18.93 0.83 26.70
C ASP A 206 -20.38 1.28 26.41
N GLN A 207 -20.59 2.55 26.10
CA GLN A 207 -21.90 3.16 25.86
C GLN A 207 -21.79 4.24 24.78
N GLU A 208 -21.40 3.86 23.58
CA GLU A 208 -21.83 4.62 22.37
C GLU A 208 -21.80 3.68 21.16
#